data_9bff5a65d8079afbfd88f4e802520b87
#
_entry.id   9bff5a65d8079afbfd88f4e802520b87
#
_cell.length_a   1.000
_cell.length_b   1.000
_cell.length_c   1.000
_cell.angle_alpha   90.00
_cell.angle_beta   90.00
_cell.angle_gamma   90.00
#
_symmetry.space_group_name_H-M   'P 1'
#
loop_
_entity.id
_entity.type
_entity.pdbx_description
1 polymer ?
#
loop_
_entity_poly.entity_id
_entity_poly.type
_entity_poly.pdbx_seq_one_letter_code
_entity_poly.pdbx_strand_id
1 'polypeptide(L)'
;MKKLSVLLSAMLIAGSISAQKFMTREGYIKFFGSTPMENIEAVSSQASSVIDASNNAVVFQVLLNSFTFEKALMQEHFNENYVESEKYPKAVFKGNIVDKVEYSKPGTYKVTLKGTMSLHGVDKAVTTPATLIVEKGTIKLAAEFQMIPEDYNIAIPGAVREKIAKQMDVTVKCSYQEVK
;
A
#
# COMPACT_ATOMS: atom_id res chain seq x y z
N MET A 1 69.76 20.46 -8.54
CA MET A 1 68.95 19.61 -7.66
C MET A 1 67.48 20.03 -7.86
N LYS A 2 66.77 19.34 -8.75
CA LYS A 2 65.35 19.66 -9.09
C LYS A 2 64.44 18.82 -8.21
N LYS A 3 63.65 19.47 -7.32
CA LYS A 3 62.65 18.80 -6.49
C LYS A 3 61.39 18.58 -7.33
N LEU A 4 61.08 17.33 -7.64
CA LEU A 4 59.88 16.90 -8.35
C LEU A 4 58.73 16.77 -7.33
N SER A 5 57.83 17.74 -7.32
CA SER A 5 56.59 17.67 -6.49
C SER A 5 55.56 16.82 -7.20
N VAL A 6 55.28 15.63 -6.70
CA VAL A 6 54.20 14.80 -7.16
C VAL A 6 52.92 15.26 -6.47
N LEU A 7 52.04 15.97 -7.20
CA LEU A 7 50.67 16.23 -6.74
C LEU A 7 49.81 14.97 -6.91
N LEU A 8 49.51 14.32 -5.80
CA LEU A 8 48.55 13.21 -5.75
C LEU A 8 47.13 13.77 -5.74
N SER A 9 46.51 13.86 -6.93
CA SER A 9 45.11 14.23 -7.06
C SER A 9 44.22 13.06 -6.55
N ALA A 10 43.72 13.20 -5.33
CA ALA A 10 42.65 12.31 -4.81
C ALA A 10 41.36 12.64 -5.56
N MET A 11 41.02 11.78 -6.52
CA MET A 11 39.74 11.84 -7.25
C MET A 11 38.63 11.32 -6.32
N LEU A 12 37.91 12.23 -5.66
CA LEU A 12 36.67 11.89 -4.93
C LEU A 12 35.67 11.40 -5.96
N ILE A 13 35.49 10.09 -6.04
CA ILE A 13 34.34 9.49 -6.71
C ILE A 13 33.13 9.76 -5.80
N ALA A 14 32.44 10.87 -6.03
CA ALA A 14 31.13 11.10 -5.46
C ALA A 14 30.18 10.10 -6.11
N GLY A 15 29.99 8.94 -5.46
CA GLY A 15 28.97 8.00 -5.83
C GLY A 15 27.62 8.71 -5.77
N SER A 16 26.99 8.93 -6.92
CA SER A 16 25.62 9.42 -6.97
C SER A 16 24.74 8.41 -6.25
N ILE A 17 24.26 8.78 -5.05
CA ILE A 17 23.19 8.03 -4.37
C ILE A 17 21.94 8.28 -5.22
N SER A 18 21.74 7.46 -6.23
CA SER A 18 20.49 7.46 -6.98
C SER A 18 19.40 7.04 -6.00
N ALA A 19 18.43 7.91 -5.75
CA ALA A 19 17.27 7.60 -4.94
C ALA A 19 16.48 6.49 -5.67
N GLN A 20 16.74 5.24 -5.30
CA GLN A 20 16.12 4.07 -5.92
C GLN A 20 14.64 4.05 -5.55
N LYS A 21 13.77 4.21 -6.53
CA LYS A 21 12.31 4.13 -6.36
C LYS A 21 11.76 2.91 -7.06
N PHE A 22 10.79 2.31 -6.43
CA PHE A 22 10.07 1.16 -6.94
C PHE A 22 8.61 1.52 -7.08
N MET A 23 7.98 1.19 -8.21
CA MET A 23 6.59 1.55 -8.49
C MET A 23 5.80 0.36 -9.05
N THR A 24 4.52 0.33 -8.74
CA THR A 24 3.51 -0.51 -9.41
C THR A 24 2.27 0.31 -9.72
N ARG A 25 1.51 -0.12 -10.73
CA ARG A 25 0.16 0.38 -11.07
C ARG A 25 -0.87 -0.75 -11.14
N GLU A 26 -0.45 -1.97 -10.83
CA GLU A 26 -1.22 -3.20 -10.91
C GLU A 26 -1.22 -3.93 -9.56
N GLY A 27 -1.24 -3.14 -8.48
CA GLY A 27 -1.34 -3.69 -7.13
C GLY A 27 -2.70 -4.35 -6.92
N TYR A 28 -2.67 -5.55 -6.35
CA TYR A 28 -3.87 -6.28 -5.96
C TYR A 28 -4.28 -5.88 -4.54
N ILE A 29 -5.55 -5.58 -4.37
CA ILE A 29 -6.18 -5.42 -3.06
C ILE A 29 -7.50 -6.16 -3.03
N LYS A 30 -7.76 -6.85 -1.93
CA LYS A 30 -9.02 -7.51 -1.63
C LYS A 30 -9.48 -7.10 -0.25
N PHE A 31 -10.78 -6.89 -0.06
CA PHE A 31 -11.38 -6.94 1.25
C PHE A 31 -12.44 -8.04 1.32
N PHE A 32 -12.57 -8.61 2.51
CA PHE A 32 -13.49 -9.70 2.77
C PHE A 32 -14.14 -9.51 4.14
N GLY A 33 -15.46 -9.64 4.17
CA GLY A 33 -16.25 -9.67 5.40
C GLY A 33 -17.22 -10.86 5.37
N SER A 34 -17.32 -11.59 6.47
CA SER A 34 -18.20 -12.75 6.58
C SER A 34 -19.15 -12.59 7.74
N THR A 35 -20.41 -12.91 7.50
CA THR A 35 -21.44 -13.08 8.53
C THR A 35 -22.16 -14.40 8.30
N PRO A 36 -22.95 -14.92 9.28
CA PRO A 36 -23.78 -16.12 9.06
C PRO A 36 -24.78 -15.97 7.90
N MET A 37 -25.11 -14.73 7.51
CA MET A 37 -26.11 -14.46 6.47
C MET A 37 -25.50 -14.20 5.11
N GLU A 38 -24.33 -13.56 5.02
CA GLU A 38 -23.75 -13.15 3.74
C GLU A 38 -22.23 -12.96 3.83
N ASN A 39 -21.55 -13.34 2.75
CA ASN A 39 -20.16 -13.01 2.52
C ASN A 39 -20.08 -11.82 1.56
N ILE A 40 -19.22 -10.87 1.89
CA ILE A 40 -18.93 -9.73 1.05
C ILE A 40 -17.44 -9.79 0.69
N GLU A 41 -17.17 -9.93 -0.60
CA GLU A 41 -15.81 -9.89 -1.15
C GLU A 41 -15.76 -8.91 -2.30
N ALA A 42 -14.70 -8.10 -2.33
CA ALA A 42 -14.41 -7.26 -3.47
C ALA A 42 -12.91 -7.20 -3.73
N VAL A 43 -12.55 -7.10 -4.99
CA VAL A 43 -11.16 -7.10 -5.45
C VAL A 43 -10.92 -5.96 -6.42
N SER A 44 -9.70 -5.40 -6.37
CA SER A 44 -9.18 -4.50 -7.39
C SER A 44 -7.74 -4.90 -7.71
N SER A 45 -7.36 -4.85 -9.00
CA SER A 45 -6.00 -5.03 -9.49
C SER A 45 -5.43 -3.73 -10.06
N GLN A 46 -5.99 -2.58 -9.69
CA GLN A 46 -5.64 -1.26 -10.20
C GLN A 46 -5.03 -0.34 -9.12
N ALA A 47 -4.54 -0.92 -8.03
CA ALA A 47 -3.87 -0.13 -7.02
C ALA A 47 -2.50 0.34 -7.50
N SER A 48 -2.17 1.60 -7.22
CA SER A 48 -0.86 2.18 -7.50
C SER A 48 -0.08 2.34 -6.20
N SER A 49 1.21 2.03 -6.24
CA SER A 49 2.06 2.21 -5.07
C SER A 49 3.49 2.56 -5.46
N VAL A 50 4.16 3.32 -4.59
CA VAL A 50 5.57 3.69 -4.71
C VAL A 50 6.27 3.41 -3.39
N ILE A 51 7.46 2.81 -3.47
CA ILE A 51 8.41 2.69 -2.37
C ILE A 51 9.65 3.50 -2.73
N ASP A 52 10.04 4.44 -1.86
CA ASP A 52 11.30 5.16 -1.96
C ASP A 52 12.33 4.50 -1.04
N ALA A 53 13.29 3.78 -1.63
CA ALA A 53 14.30 3.02 -0.88
C ALA A 53 15.29 3.91 -0.13
N SER A 54 15.39 5.21 -0.45
CA SER A 54 16.30 6.13 0.21
C SER A 54 15.87 6.53 1.63
N ASN A 55 14.54 6.50 1.89
CA ASN A 55 13.95 6.93 3.15
C ASN A 55 12.85 6.00 3.66
N ASN A 56 12.66 4.84 3.01
CA ASN A 56 11.62 3.84 3.32
C ASN A 56 10.18 4.38 3.22
N ALA A 57 9.95 5.49 2.53
CA ALA A 57 8.60 6.02 2.36
C ALA A 57 7.79 5.11 1.44
N VAL A 58 6.53 4.91 1.80
CA VAL A 58 5.56 4.13 1.04
C VAL A 58 4.30 4.94 0.83
N VAL A 59 3.86 5.04 -0.41
CA VAL A 59 2.54 5.56 -0.76
C VAL A 59 1.80 4.47 -1.51
N PHE A 60 0.58 4.18 -1.09
CA PHE A 60 -0.34 3.25 -1.74
C PHE A 60 -1.67 3.95 -1.97
N GLN A 61 -2.27 3.78 -3.14
CA GLN A 61 -3.60 4.29 -3.41
C GLN A 61 -4.39 3.35 -4.31
N VAL A 62 -5.71 3.31 -4.11
CA VAL A 62 -6.65 2.58 -4.94
C VAL A 62 -7.88 3.45 -5.20
N LEU A 63 -8.41 3.41 -6.42
CA LEU A 63 -9.70 4.02 -6.74
C LEU A 63 -10.82 3.14 -6.20
N LEU A 64 -11.77 3.71 -5.48
CA LEU A 64 -12.85 2.95 -4.84
C LEU A 64 -13.80 2.34 -5.88
N ASN A 65 -14.03 3.03 -6.99
CA ASN A 65 -14.83 2.51 -8.10
C ASN A 65 -14.14 1.41 -8.94
N SER A 66 -12.87 1.10 -8.68
CA SER A 66 -12.14 0.00 -9.32
C SER A 66 -12.37 -1.36 -8.66
N PHE A 67 -13.05 -1.39 -7.51
CA PHE A 67 -13.40 -2.64 -6.88
C PHE A 67 -14.53 -3.34 -7.64
N THR A 68 -14.35 -4.64 -7.87
CA THR A 68 -15.34 -5.52 -8.48
C THR A 68 -15.88 -6.50 -7.46
N PHE A 69 -17.17 -6.71 -7.49
CA PHE A 69 -17.92 -7.61 -6.63
C PHE A 69 -18.53 -8.74 -7.47
N GLU A 70 -18.84 -9.85 -6.86
CA GLU A 70 -19.58 -10.94 -7.52
C GLU A 70 -20.99 -10.48 -7.95
N LYS A 71 -21.65 -9.68 -7.10
CA LYS A 71 -23.00 -9.17 -7.35
C LYS A 71 -22.97 -7.69 -7.71
N ALA A 72 -23.51 -7.33 -8.87
CA ALA A 72 -23.58 -5.94 -9.35
C ALA A 72 -24.26 -4.99 -8.35
N LEU A 73 -25.33 -5.44 -7.70
CA LEU A 73 -26.04 -4.65 -6.69
C LEU A 73 -25.17 -4.34 -5.45
N MET A 74 -24.30 -5.27 -5.06
CA MET A 74 -23.34 -5.01 -3.98
C MET A 74 -22.32 -3.94 -4.38
N GLN A 75 -21.85 -3.98 -5.63
CA GLN A 75 -20.92 -2.99 -6.17
C GLN A 75 -21.57 -1.60 -6.24
N GLU A 76 -22.82 -1.51 -6.68
CA GLU A 76 -23.59 -0.27 -6.70
C GLU A 76 -23.75 0.31 -5.29
N HIS A 77 -24.24 -0.50 -4.32
CA HIS A 77 -24.39 -0.07 -2.94
C HIS A 77 -23.06 0.34 -2.30
N PHE A 78 -21.99 -0.39 -2.58
CA PHE A 78 -20.64 -0.03 -2.10
C PHE A 78 -20.26 1.36 -2.58
N ASN A 79 -20.39 1.64 -3.87
CA ASN A 79 -20.00 2.91 -4.44
C ASN A 79 -20.88 4.08 -4.01
N GLU A 80 -22.20 3.89 -3.95
CA GLU A 80 -23.15 4.97 -3.74
C GLU A 80 -23.48 5.20 -2.27
N ASN A 81 -23.70 4.10 -1.51
CA ASN A 81 -24.27 4.21 -0.17
C ASN A 81 -23.24 4.06 0.95
N TYR A 82 -22.10 3.40 0.68
CA TYR A 82 -21.09 3.13 1.72
C TYR A 82 -19.88 4.03 1.58
N VAL A 83 -19.17 3.96 0.46
CA VAL A 83 -17.91 4.72 0.31
C VAL A 83 -18.11 6.06 -0.41
N GLU A 84 -19.30 6.34 -0.98
CA GLU A 84 -19.61 7.56 -1.74
C GLU A 84 -18.48 7.87 -2.74
N SER A 85 -18.18 6.91 -3.65
CA SER A 85 -16.98 6.95 -4.49
C SER A 85 -16.89 8.14 -5.44
N GLU A 86 -18.00 8.82 -5.73
CA GLU A 86 -18.01 10.09 -6.47
C GLU A 86 -17.41 11.24 -5.62
N LYS A 87 -17.71 11.27 -4.32
CA LYS A 87 -17.24 12.29 -3.40
C LYS A 87 -15.85 11.95 -2.81
N TYR A 88 -15.63 10.69 -2.53
CA TYR A 88 -14.38 10.15 -1.99
C TYR A 88 -13.79 9.09 -2.92
N PRO A 89 -13.19 9.50 -4.05
CA PRO A 89 -12.87 8.56 -5.14
C PRO A 89 -11.76 7.54 -4.82
N LYS A 90 -11.02 7.71 -3.73
CA LYS A 90 -9.85 6.87 -3.45
C LYS A 90 -9.60 6.63 -1.96
N ALA A 91 -9.02 5.47 -1.68
CA ALA A 91 -8.32 5.22 -0.42
C ALA A 91 -6.81 5.41 -0.63
N VAL A 92 -6.14 6.03 0.35
CA VAL A 92 -4.70 6.35 0.28
C VAL A 92 -4.03 5.99 1.60
N PHE A 93 -2.93 5.24 1.52
CA PHE A 93 -2.01 5.08 2.64
C PHE A 93 -0.71 5.84 2.36
N LYS A 94 -0.26 6.62 3.32
CA LYS A 94 1.04 7.30 3.31
C LYS A 94 1.78 6.98 4.59
N GLY A 95 2.96 6.40 4.47
CA GLY A 95 3.73 5.99 5.65
C GLY A 95 5.13 5.54 5.29
N ASN A 96 5.73 4.80 6.22
CA ASN A 96 7.09 4.29 6.08
C ASN A 96 7.15 2.82 6.48
N ILE A 97 8.13 2.12 5.92
CA ILE A 97 8.66 0.87 6.45
C ILE A 97 9.58 1.25 7.61
N VAL A 98 9.24 0.85 8.84
CA VAL A 98 10.00 1.26 10.04
C VAL A 98 11.19 0.35 10.33
N ASP A 99 11.21 -0.84 9.73
CA ASP A 99 12.30 -1.80 9.88
C ASP A 99 13.40 -1.56 8.84
N LYS A 100 14.61 -2.01 9.15
CA LYS A 100 15.75 -1.92 8.24
C LYS A 100 15.58 -2.89 7.06
N VAL A 101 15.63 -2.37 5.84
CA VAL A 101 15.63 -3.13 4.60
C VAL A 101 16.90 -2.83 3.81
N GLU A 102 17.59 -3.88 3.35
CA GLU A 102 18.73 -3.77 2.44
C GLU A 102 18.26 -4.03 1.00
N TYR A 103 17.83 -2.98 0.30
CA TYR A 103 17.24 -3.12 -1.05
C TYR A 103 18.21 -3.63 -2.12
N SER A 104 19.52 -3.57 -1.86
CA SER A 104 20.56 -4.16 -2.71
C SER A 104 20.77 -5.65 -2.49
N LYS A 105 20.22 -6.21 -1.41
CA LYS A 105 20.42 -7.61 -1.01
C LYS A 105 19.15 -8.41 -1.21
N PRO A 106 19.10 -9.36 -2.16
CA PRO A 106 17.94 -10.23 -2.32
C PRO A 106 17.63 -11.00 -1.04
N GLY A 107 16.34 -11.08 -0.71
CA GLY A 107 15.91 -11.77 0.51
C GLY A 107 14.46 -11.44 0.88
N THR A 108 14.00 -12.11 1.93
CA THR A 108 12.66 -11.88 2.50
C THR A 108 12.81 -11.13 3.82
N TYR A 109 12.16 -10.00 3.93
CA TYR A 109 12.16 -9.11 5.10
C TYR A 109 10.78 -9.07 5.72
N LYS A 110 10.69 -9.39 7.01
CA LYS A 110 9.49 -9.09 7.81
C LYS A 110 9.59 -7.64 8.25
N VAL A 111 8.61 -6.85 7.88
CA VAL A 111 8.63 -5.40 8.11
C VAL A 111 7.30 -4.93 8.69
N THR A 112 7.33 -3.74 9.28
CA THR A 112 6.15 -3.04 9.77
C THR A 112 5.92 -1.79 8.93
N LEU A 113 4.72 -1.65 8.41
CA LEU A 113 4.25 -0.42 7.78
C LEU A 113 3.59 0.45 8.85
N LYS A 114 4.01 1.69 8.97
CA LYS A 114 3.41 2.67 9.89
C LYS A 114 3.12 3.96 9.14
N GLY A 115 1.88 4.44 9.22
CA GLY A 115 1.48 5.63 8.49
C GLY A 115 0.04 6.03 8.76
N THR A 116 -0.52 6.79 7.83
CA THR A 116 -1.91 7.26 7.85
C THR A 116 -2.66 6.70 6.66
N MET A 117 -3.83 6.15 6.91
CA MET A 117 -4.78 5.77 5.88
C MET A 117 -5.91 6.78 5.82
N SER A 118 -6.11 7.37 4.64
CA SER A 118 -7.21 8.27 4.30
C SER A 118 -8.27 7.48 3.54
N LEU A 119 -9.46 7.37 4.08
CA LEU A 119 -10.60 6.70 3.48
C LEU A 119 -11.88 7.45 3.85
N HIS A 120 -12.77 7.67 2.89
CA HIS A 120 -14.07 8.30 3.11
C HIS A 120 -13.97 9.65 3.88
N GLY A 121 -12.92 10.44 3.58
CA GLY A 121 -12.67 11.73 4.22
C GLY A 121 -12.11 11.67 5.64
N VAL A 122 -11.80 10.48 6.17
CA VAL A 122 -11.24 10.27 7.52
C VAL A 122 -9.81 9.79 7.42
N ASP A 123 -8.92 10.40 8.20
CA ASP A 123 -7.52 10.00 8.35
C ASP A 123 -7.33 9.21 9.64
N LYS A 124 -6.77 8.00 9.54
CA LYS A 124 -6.44 7.17 10.70
C LYS A 124 -5.01 6.67 10.65
N ALA A 125 -4.36 6.67 11.81
CA ALA A 125 -3.07 6.03 11.97
C ALA A 125 -3.21 4.50 11.84
N VAL A 126 -2.37 3.89 10.99
CA VAL A 126 -2.34 2.45 10.75
C VAL A 126 -0.93 1.94 10.99
N THR A 127 -0.85 0.82 11.69
CA THR A 127 0.39 0.04 11.86
C THR A 127 0.07 -1.41 11.54
N THR A 128 0.75 -1.98 10.55
CA THR A 128 0.49 -3.35 10.11
C THR A 128 1.79 -4.09 9.75
N PRO A 129 1.90 -5.38 10.09
CA PRO A 129 2.99 -6.20 9.60
C PRO A 129 2.86 -6.40 8.09
N ALA A 130 4.01 -6.55 7.43
CA ALA A 130 4.09 -6.88 6.01
C ALA A 130 5.28 -7.79 5.74
N THR A 131 5.26 -8.44 4.59
CA THR A 131 6.39 -9.18 4.06
C THR A 131 6.88 -8.49 2.81
N LEU A 132 8.15 -8.13 2.78
CA LEU A 132 8.83 -7.55 1.63
C LEU A 132 9.83 -8.57 1.08
N ILE A 133 9.74 -8.89 -0.20
CA ILE A 133 10.69 -9.76 -0.89
C ILE A 133 11.46 -8.88 -1.87
N VAL A 134 12.76 -8.78 -1.67
CA VAL A 134 13.67 -8.07 -2.55
C VAL A 134 14.28 -9.06 -3.53
N GLU A 135 14.14 -8.79 -4.81
CA GLU A 135 14.75 -9.51 -5.92
C GLU A 135 15.54 -8.50 -6.78
N LYS A 136 16.35 -8.96 -7.73
CA LYS A 136 17.10 -8.04 -8.58
C LYS A 136 16.15 -7.18 -9.43
N GLY A 137 16.08 -5.87 -9.13
CA GLY A 137 15.25 -4.90 -9.84
C GLY A 137 13.74 -4.98 -9.56
N THR A 138 13.33 -5.84 -8.64
CA THR A 138 11.90 -6.06 -8.32
C THR A 138 11.72 -6.18 -6.81
N ILE A 139 10.63 -5.63 -6.30
CA ILE A 139 10.19 -5.82 -4.93
C ILE A 139 8.76 -6.37 -4.95
N LYS A 140 8.48 -7.36 -4.09
CA LYS A 140 7.11 -7.81 -3.81
C LYS A 140 6.76 -7.45 -2.37
N LEU A 141 5.61 -6.88 -2.15
CA LEU A 141 5.08 -6.54 -0.83
C LEU A 141 3.74 -7.23 -0.64
N ALA A 142 3.57 -7.88 0.50
CA ALA A 142 2.30 -8.44 0.93
C ALA A 142 1.99 -7.97 2.36
N ALA A 143 0.76 -7.50 2.58
CA ALA A 143 0.25 -7.10 3.89
C ALA A 143 -1.18 -7.62 4.07
N GLU A 144 -1.51 -7.99 5.30
CA GLU A 144 -2.85 -8.39 5.71
C GLU A 144 -3.19 -7.67 7.00
N PHE A 145 -4.35 -7.03 7.04
CA PHE A 145 -4.82 -6.30 8.21
C PHE A 145 -6.34 -6.25 8.26
N GLN A 146 -6.85 -5.83 9.39
CA GLN A 146 -8.29 -5.68 9.58
C GLN A 146 -8.68 -4.20 9.60
N MET A 147 -9.83 -3.89 9.04
CA MET A 147 -10.40 -2.56 8.97
C MET A 147 -11.85 -2.58 9.45
N ILE A 148 -12.23 -1.59 10.25
CA ILE A 148 -13.60 -1.36 10.69
C ILE A 148 -14.18 -0.21 9.86
N PRO A 149 -15.21 -0.43 9.02
CA PRO A 149 -15.78 0.62 8.18
C PRO A 149 -16.25 1.84 8.96
N GLU A 150 -16.88 1.63 10.11
CA GLU A 150 -17.40 2.71 10.97
C GLU A 150 -16.29 3.63 11.51
N ASP A 151 -15.06 3.14 11.59
CA ASP A 151 -13.89 3.94 11.94
C ASP A 151 -13.57 5.03 10.91
N TYR A 152 -14.08 4.89 9.69
CA TYR A 152 -13.94 5.84 8.60
C TYR A 152 -15.28 6.51 8.25
N ASN A 153 -16.18 6.62 9.22
CA ASN A 153 -17.51 7.21 9.05
C ASN A 153 -18.37 6.52 7.95
N ILE A 154 -18.05 5.28 7.61
CA ILE A 154 -18.88 4.48 6.69
C ILE A 154 -19.98 3.85 7.53
N ALA A 155 -21.16 4.45 7.48
CA ALA A 155 -22.30 4.04 8.28
C ALA A 155 -22.92 2.75 7.75
N ILE A 156 -23.18 1.79 8.64
CA ILE A 156 -23.87 0.54 8.32
C ILE A 156 -25.31 0.64 8.85
N PRO A 157 -26.33 0.75 7.97
CA PRO A 157 -27.73 0.85 8.38
C PRO A 157 -28.17 -0.34 9.22
N GLY A 158 -28.98 -0.11 10.25
CA GLY A 158 -29.44 -1.16 11.16
C GLY A 158 -30.16 -2.32 10.46
N ALA A 159 -30.90 -2.05 9.39
CA ALA A 159 -31.63 -3.05 8.61
C ALA A 159 -30.73 -4.11 7.92
N VAL A 160 -29.47 -3.80 7.68
CA VAL A 160 -28.50 -4.68 7.00
C VAL A 160 -27.32 -5.05 7.89
N ARG A 161 -27.33 -4.65 9.14
CA ARG A 161 -26.20 -4.86 10.07
C ARG A 161 -25.83 -6.34 10.27
N GLU A 162 -26.79 -7.24 10.20
CA GLU A 162 -26.54 -8.68 10.33
C GLU A 162 -25.91 -9.30 9.06
N LYS A 163 -25.97 -8.58 7.92
CA LYS A 163 -25.41 -9.00 6.64
C LYS A 163 -24.00 -8.44 6.38
N ILE A 164 -23.60 -7.40 7.12
CA ILE A 164 -22.33 -6.75 6.91
C ILE A 164 -21.44 -6.97 8.14
N ALA A 165 -20.29 -7.56 7.94
CA ALA A 165 -19.32 -7.80 9.00
C ALA A 165 -18.86 -6.47 9.61
N LYS A 166 -18.71 -6.43 10.94
CA LYS A 166 -18.19 -5.25 11.65
C LYS A 166 -16.76 -4.93 11.26
N GLN A 167 -16.04 -5.93 10.81
CA GLN A 167 -14.61 -5.88 10.52
C GLN A 167 -14.36 -6.58 9.20
N MET A 168 -13.55 -5.96 8.35
CA MET A 168 -13.17 -6.47 7.04
C MET A 168 -11.70 -6.89 7.07
N ASP A 169 -11.41 -8.09 6.59
CA ASP A 169 -10.04 -8.54 6.33
C ASP A 169 -9.57 -7.94 5.02
N VAL A 170 -8.46 -7.23 5.05
CA VAL A 170 -7.87 -6.60 3.87
C VAL A 170 -6.55 -7.27 3.53
N THR A 171 -6.43 -7.73 2.29
CA THR A 171 -5.21 -8.31 1.72
C THR A 171 -4.66 -7.40 0.64
N VAL A 172 -3.39 -7.04 0.73
CA VAL A 172 -2.68 -6.25 -0.27
C VAL A 172 -1.50 -7.04 -0.80
N LYS A 173 -1.34 -7.10 -2.14
CA LYS A 173 -0.17 -7.71 -2.80
C LYS A 173 0.28 -6.80 -3.94
N CYS A 174 1.54 -6.40 -3.91
CA CYS A 174 2.12 -5.53 -4.93
C CYS A 174 3.42 -6.11 -5.45
N SER A 175 3.63 -6.00 -6.77
CA SER A 175 4.88 -6.30 -7.44
C SER A 175 5.42 -5.01 -8.05
N TYR A 176 6.55 -4.53 -7.55
CA TYR A 176 7.12 -3.25 -7.92
C TYR A 176 8.29 -3.46 -8.88
N GLN A 177 8.43 -2.55 -9.83
CA GLN A 177 9.60 -2.44 -10.69
C GLN A 177 10.39 -1.19 -10.33
N GLU A 178 11.71 -1.26 -10.47
CA GLU A 178 12.58 -0.10 -10.30
C GLU A 178 12.27 0.96 -11.35
N VAL A 179 12.09 2.20 -10.90
CA VAL A 179 11.91 3.37 -11.79
C VAL A 179 13.29 3.88 -12.17
N LYS A 180 13.56 3.88 -13.47
CA LYS A 180 14.80 4.42 -14.06
C LYS A 180 14.71 5.91 -14.31
#